data_4836c1244176c2669680452380742a44
#
_entry.id   4836c1244176c2669680452380742a44
#
_cell.length_a   1.000
_cell.length_b   1.000
_cell.length_c   1.000
_cell.angle_alpha   90.00
_cell.angle_beta   90.00
_cell.angle_gamma   90.00
#
_symmetry.space_group_name_H-M   'P 1'
#
loop_
_entity.id
_entity.type
_entity.pdbx_description
1 polymer ?
#
loop_
_entity_poly.entity_id
_entity_poly.type
_entity_poly.pdbx_seq_one_letter_code
_entity_poly.pdbx_strand_id
1 'polypeptide(L)'
;MQRRAVAVYAALFVLVAGVAGVLTVTADSPEIGFENPDYEVSDGETIEVEGQEYVVEITEVEESGGGGHGGGGGGTSLVATIERNMTVEQSEAWANGSTVQFNEREWRVEITGEDPSEFTLVEVPDRQAILEADPQADNETVQRDDGEYVVVTEDGESSLIPVGEYFPAPEERSYATGGTLEYSSQTATVDNVTADQAVLVWEATETESIEVQDEGIVTLVETDLVAHFADSSTLHLSSDIEGYEAQVSEIEQFEQYNSGLTRVVVLALFSIVLLLSAAFIPSRY
;
A
#
# COMPACT_ATOMS: atom_id res chain seq x y z
N MET A 1 56.53 45.73 -19.67
CA MET A 1 56.53 44.96 -18.41
C MET A 1 55.17 44.25 -18.17
N GLN A 2 54.04 44.83 -18.53
CA GLN A 2 52.71 44.25 -18.31
C GLN A 2 52.48 42.86 -18.97
N ARG A 3 52.88 42.67 -20.21
CA ARG A 3 52.68 41.37 -20.94
C ARG A 3 53.39 40.18 -20.29
N ARG A 4 54.59 40.41 -19.68
CA ARG A 4 55.31 39.34 -18.96
C ARG A 4 54.60 38.98 -17.64
N ALA A 5 54.08 39.98 -16.93
CA ALA A 5 53.30 39.72 -15.72
C ALA A 5 51.99 38.97 -16.02
N VAL A 6 51.26 39.35 -17.09
CA VAL A 6 50.05 38.63 -17.53
C VAL A 6 50.35 37.17 -17.85
N ALA A 7 51.50 36.90 -18.55
CA ALA A 7 51.88 35.51 -18.88
C ALA A 7 52.14 34.66 -17.62
N VAL A 8 52.79 35.24 -16.60
CA VAL A 8 53.05 34.54 -15.32
C VAL A 8 51.76 34.23 -14.57
N TYR A 9 50.82 35.20 -14.44
CA TYR A 9 49.56 35.00 -13.78
C TYR A 9 48.63 34.04 -14.55
N ALA A 10 48.60 34.12 -15.88
CA ALA A 10 47.85 33.18 -16.70
C ALA A 10 48.38 31.74 -16.53
N ALA A 11 49.72 31.56 -16.52
CA ALA A 11 50.30 30.24 -16.26
C ALA A 11 49.96 29.70 -14.87
N LEU A 12 49.93 30.58 -13.84
CA LEU A 12 49.50 30.19 -12.51
C LEU A 12 48.03 29.71 -12.49
N PHE A 13 47.12 30.45 -13.13
CA PHE A 13 45.72 30.06 -13.22
C PHE A 13 45.50 28.78 -14.04
N VAL A 14 46.27 28.56 -15.09
CA VAL A 14 46.28 27.30 -15.85
C VAL A 14 46.66 26.13 -14.93
N LEU A 15 47.72 26.33 -14.11
CA LEU A 15 48.18 25.30 -13.17
C LEU A 15 47.08 25.01 -12.10
N VAL A 16 46.49 26.04 -11.51
CA VAL A 16 45.41 25.91 -10.52
C VAL A 16 44.19 25.19 -11.13
N ALA A 17 43.75 25.62 -12.33
CA ALA A 17 42.66 24.98 -13.04
C ALA A 17 42.98 23.52 -13.38
N GLY A 18 44.21 23.24 -13.79
CA GLY A 18 44.66 21.88 -14.12
C GLY A 18 44.66 20.96 -12.91
N VAL A 19 45.22 21.39 -11.78
CA VAL A 19 45.23 20.60 -10.54
C VAL A 19 43.79 20.37 -10.02
N ALA A 20 42.99 21.43 -9.94
CA ALA A 20 41.61 21.32 -9.47
C ALA A 20 40.80 20.42 -10.42
N GLY A 21 40.97 20.55 -11.74
CA GLY A 21 40.25 19.72 -12.72
C GLY A 21 40.65 18.25 -12.65
N VAL A 22 41.96 17.94 -12.44
CA VAL A 22 42.38 16.54 -12.23
C VAL A 22 41.76 15.96 -10.99
N LEU A 23 41.76 16.67 -9.86
CA LEU A 23 41.15 16.20 -8.62
C LEU A 23 39.65 15.95 -8.78
N THR A 24 38.93 16.80 -9.52
CA THR A 24 37.48 16.62 -9.77
C THR A 24 37.17 15.37 -10.60
N VAL A 25 38.04 14.99 -11.53
CA VAL A 25 37.79 13.86 -12.46
C VAL A 25 38.33 12.53 -11.92
N THR A 26 39.33 12.56 -11.03
CA THR A 26 40.00 11.35 -10.53
C THR A 26 39.58 10.94 -9.13
N ALA A 27 38.80 11.75 -8.44
CA ALA A 27 38.24 11.37 -7.13
C ALA A 27 37.08 10.41 -7.33
N ASP A 28 37.15 9.25 -6.71
CA ASP A 28 36.03 8.30 -6.65
C ASP A 28 34.93 8.87 -5.74
N SER A 29 33.70 8.82 -6.19
CA SER A 29 32.52 9.18 -5.36
C SER A 29 32.32 8.10 -4.33
N PRO A 30 32.18 8.43 -3.04
CA PRO A 30 31.71 7.45 -2.08
C PRO A 30 30.27 7.04 -2.43
N GLU A 31 29.95 5.78 -2.19
CA GLU A 31 28.65 5.18 -2.43
C GLU A 31 28.14 4.57 -1.12
N ILE A 32 26.81 4.48 -0.96
CA ILE A 32 26.21 3.78 0.15
C ILE A 32 26.39 2.29 -0.06
N GLY A 33 26.78 1.59 1.00
CA GLY A 33 26.89 0.14 0.97
C GLY A 33 26.97 -0.44 2.39
N PHE A 34 26.32 -1.57 2.58
CA PHE A 34 26.37 -2.30 3.84
C PHE A 34 27.30 -3.51 3.71
N GLU A 35 28.43 -3.48 4.41
CA GLU A 35 29.38 -4.61 4.40
C GLU A 35 28.80 -5.86 5.09
N ASN A 36 27.91 -5.68 6.10
CA ASN A 36 27.27 -6.75 6.83
C ASN A 36 25.83 -6.31 7.15
N PRO A 37 24.90 -6.34 6.20
CA PRO A 37 23.50 -6.04 6.47
C PRO A 37 22.91 -7.08 7.44
N ASP A 38 21.92 -6.69 8.23
CA ASP A 38 21.20 -7.63 9.09
C ASP A 38 20.41 -8.64 8.27
N TYR A 39 19.88 -8.21 7.13
CA TYR A 39 19.18 -9.05 6.16
C TYR A 39 19.65 -8.71 4.75
N GLU A 40 19.92 -9.77 3.98
CA GLU A 40 20.13 -9.74 2.52
C GLU A 40 19.04 -10.58 1.90
N VAL A 41 18.17 -9.95 1.10
CA VAL A 41 16.91 -10.52 0.65
C VAL A 41 16.78 -10.37 -0.85
N SER A 42 16.49 -11.47 -1.54
CA SER A 42 16.15 -11.46 -2.95
C SER A 42 14.64 -11.29 -3.17
N ASP A 43 14.27 -10.89 -4.37
CA ASP A 43 12.87 -10.78 -4.76
C ASP A 43 12.08 -12.08 -4.50
N GLY A 44 10.93 -11.96 -3.83
CA GLY A 44 10.06 -13.06 -3.44
C GLY A 44 10.53 -13.89 -2.24
N GLU A 45 11.65 -13.55 -1.60
CA GLU A 45 12.13 -14.25 -0.40
C GLU A 45 11.44 -13.78 0.87
N THR A 46 11.51 -14.65 1.90
CA THR A 46 10.94 -14.39 3.23
C THR A 46 12.06 -14.13 4.23
N ILE A 47 11.88 -13.10 5.07
CA ILE A 47 12.74 -12.80 6.20
C ILE A 47 11.96 -12.95 7.51
N GLU A 48 12.67 -13.25 8.59
CA GLU A 48 12.11 -13.27 9.94
C GLU A 48 12.74 -12.14 10.77
N VAL A 49 11.91 -11.19 11.21
CA VAL A 49 12.32 -10.07 12.07
C VAL A 49 11.59 -10.22 13.40
N GLU A 50 12.33 -10.40 14.48
CA GLU A 50 11.77 -10.56 15.84
C GLU A 50 10.67 -11.64 15.95
N GLY A 51 10.79 -12.73 15.19
CA GLY A 51 9.82 -13.83 15.19
C GLY A 51 8.61 -13.61 14.31
N GLN A 52 8.56 -12.52 13.55
CA GLN A 52 7.54 -12.22 12.53
C GLN A 52 8.10 -12.46 11.14
N GLU A 53 7.40 -13.26 10.33
CA GLU A 53 7.75 -13.49 8.92
C GLU A 53 7.23 -12.36 8.03
N TYR A 54 8.09 -11.94 7.09
CA TYR A 54 7.78 -10.95 6.05
C TYR A 54 8.21 -11.50 4.70
N VAL A 55 7.39 -11.31 3.68
CA VAL A 55 7.73 -11.56 2.28
C VAL A 55 8.16 -10.25 1.64
N VAL A 56 9.25 -10.25 0.89
CA VAL A 56 9.78 -9.06 0.22
C VAL A 56 9.61 -9.21 -1.29
N GLU A 57 8.90 -8.30 -1.92
CA GLU A 57 8.79 -8.18 -3.36
C GLU A 57 9.52 -6.92 -3.84
N ILE A 58 10.38 -7.06 -4.87
CA ILE A 58 11.16 -5.95 -5.43
C ILE A 58 10.60 -5.62 -6.82
N THR A 59 10.19 -4.37 -7.03
CA THR A 59 9.62 -3.90 -8.29
C THR A 59 10.34 -2.66 -8.81
N GLU A 60 10.46 -2.58 -10.15
CA GLU A 60 10.90 -1.36 -10.82
C GLU A 60 9.69 -0.46 -11.09
N VAL A 61 9.78 0.80 -10.65
CA VAL A 61 8.73 1.81 -10.86
C VAL A 61 9.29 2.90 -11.77
N GLU A 62 8.55 3.22 -12.83
CA GLU A 62 8.89 4.37 -13.68
C GLU A 62 8.63 5.68 -12.92
N GLU A 63 9.67 6.49 -12.70
CA GLU A 63 9.50 7.84 -12.21
C GLU A 63 8.82 8.70 -13.29
N SER A 64 7.55 8.99 -13.12
CA SER A 64 6.87 9.97 -13.94
C SER A 64 7.42 11.36 -13.59
N GLY A 65 8.31 11.90 -14.45
CA GLY A 65 8.95 13.18 -14.30
C GLY A 65 7.95 14.31 -14.06
N GLY A 66 7.79 14.70 -12.81
CA GLY A 66 7.16 15.95 -12.40
C GLY A 66 8.04 17.11 -12.82
N GLY A 67 7.51 18.01 -13.66
CA GLY A 67 8.18 19.09 -14.34
C GLY A 67 9.06 19.96 -13.45
N GLY A 68 10.36 19.89 -13.71
CA GLY A 68 11.40 20.84 -13.28
C GLY A 68 12.44 20.91 -14.39
N HIS A 69 12.72 22.13 -14.82
CA HIS A 69 13.57 22.44 -15.95
C HIS A 69 14.91 21.70 -16.01
N GLY A 70 15.13 20.86 -17.01
CA GLY A 70 16.43 20.50 -17.50
C GLY A 70 16.77 19.01 -17.52
N GLY A 71 16.59 18.35 -18.65
CA GLY A 71 17.21 17.07 -18.98
C GLY A 71 16.22 15.90 -18.90
N GLY A 72 15.72 15.48 -20.05
CA GLY A 72 14.86 14.29 -20.19
C GLY A 72 15.64 13.02 -19.89
N GLY A 73 15.14 12.25 -19.00
CA GLY A 73 15.46 10.88 -18.69
C GLY A 73 14.45 10.41 -17.68
N GLY A 74 13.45 9.64 -18.09
CA GLY A 74 12.65 8.85 -17.16
C GLY A 74 13.61 7.85 -16.52
N GLY A 75 13.85 7.99 -15.22
CA GLY A 75 14.57 7.00 -14.44
C GLY A 75 13.59 5.92 -13.96
N THR A 76 14.04 4.68 -13.84
CA THR A 76 13.38 3.67 -13.04
C THR A 76 13.96 3.72 -11.64
N SER A 77 13.13 3.71 -10.63
CA SER A 77 13.53 3.51 -9.24
C SER A 77 13.08 2.14 -8.76
N LEU A 78 13.84 1.56 -7.84
CA LEU A 78 13.47 0.31 -7.19
C LEU A 78 12.62 0.61 -5.96
N VAL A 79 11.58 -0.19 -5.77
CA VAL A 79 10.72 -0.15 -4.60
C VAL A 79 10.57 -1.58 -4.08
N ALA A 80 10.82 -1.78 -2.80
CA ALA A 80 10.50 -3.04 -2.14
C ALA A 80 9.15 -2.92 -1.42
N THR A 81 8.31 -3.93 -1.61
CA THR A 81 7.08 -4.12 -0.86
C THR A 81 7.32 -5.23 0.15
N ILE A 82 7.20 -4.93 1.43
CA ILE A 82 7.41 -5.85 2.55
C ILE A 82 6.06 -6.18 3.13
N GLU A 83 5.64 -7.44 3.00
CA GLU A 83 4.31 -7.90 3.38
C GLU A 83 4.36 -8.89 4.54
N ARG A 84 3.41 -8.77 5.46
CA ARG A 84 3.15 -9.78 6.48
C ARG A 84 1.68 -10.10 6.61
N ASN A 85 1.41 -11.36 6.91
CA ASN A 85 0.07 -11.78 7.29
C ASN A 85 -0.09 -11.69 8.80
N MET A 86 -1.17 -11.04 9.22
CA MET A 86 -1.55 -10.95 10.63
C MET A 86 -2.97 -11.47 10.82
N THR A 87 -3.20 -12.12 11.97
CA THR A 87 -4.55 -12.50 12.37
C THR A 87 -5.17 -11.34 13.12
N VAL A 88 -6.30 -10.86 12.64
CA VAL A 88 -7.08 -9.78 13.26
C VAL A 88 -8.47 -10.29 13.60
N GLU A 89 -9.01 -9.80 14.72
CA GLU A 89 -10.41 -10.03 15.06
C GLU A 89 -11.30 -9.06 14.29
N GLN A 90 -12.21 -9.62 13.50
CA GLN A 90 -13.25 -8.88 12.79
C GLN A 90 -14.58 -9.03 13.53
N SER A 91 -15.43 -8.02 13.44
CA SER A 91 -16.75 -8.06 14.05
C SER A 91 -17.82 -7.45 13.16
N GLU A 92 -19.03 -8.00 13.25
CA GLU A 92 -20.22 -7.47 12.57
C GLU A 92 -21.42 -7.48 13.52
N ALA A 93 -22.18 -6.40 13.49
CA ALA A 93 -23.39 -6.25 14.30
C ALA A 93 -24.64 -6.40 13.43
N TRP A 94 -25.50 -7.35 13.78
CA TRP A 94 -26.79 -7.57 13.15
C TRP A 94 -27.90 -6.95 13.98
N ALA A 95 -28.48 -5.87 13.49
CA ALA A 95 -29.54 -5.16 14.21
C ALA A 95 -30.83 -5.96 14.28
N ASN A 96 -31.52 -5.87 15.39
CA ASN A 96 -32.87 -6.49 15.57
C ASN A 96 -33.86 -5.96 14.54
N GLY A 97 -34.56 -6.84 13.84
CA GLY A 97 -35.49 -6.54 12.75
C GLY A 97 -34.83 -6.24 11.40
N SER A 98 -33.52 -6.21 11.30
CA SER A 98 -32.83 -6.04 10.01
C SER A 98 -32.84 -7.32 9.17
N THR A 99 -32.66 -7.17 7.86
CA THR A 99 -32.45 -8.28 6.94
C THR A 99 -30.95 -8.41 6.63
N VAL A 100 -30.44 -9.62 6.73
CA VAL A 100 -29.02 -9.96 6.48
C VAL A 100 -28.94 -11.05 5.42
N GLN A 101 -27.86 -11.04 4.65
CA GLN A 101 -27.52 -12.13 3.72
C GLN A 101 -26.74 -13.20 4.50
N PHE A 102 -27.28 -14.40 4.58
CA PHE A 102 -26.64 -15.52 5.26
C PHE A 102 -26.87 -16.81 4.48
N ASN A 103 -25.77 -17.50 4.11
CA ASN A 103 -25.81 -18.72 3.31
C ASN A 103 -26.63 -18.59 2.01
N GLU A 104 -26.36 -17.51 1.24
CA GLU A 104 -26.99 -17.20 -0.05
C GLU A 104 -28.51 -16.94 0.00
N ARG A 105 -29.05 -16.72 1.20
CA ARG A 105 -30.47 -16.41 1.43
C ARG A 105 -30.60 -15.14 2.25
N GLU A 106 -31.78 -14.52 2.17
CA GLU A 106 -32.14 -13.40 3.02
C GLU A 106 -32.77 -13.90 4.32
N TRP A 107 -32.31 -13.35 5.44
CA TRP A 107 -32.82 -13.67 6.79
C TRP A 107 -33.13 -12.41 7.55
N ARG A 108 -34.25 -12.40 8.26
CA ARG A 108 -34.55 -11.35 9.20
C ARG A 108 -34.05 -11.74 10.58
N VAL A 109 -33.36 -10.83 11.23
CA VAL A 109 -32.86 -10.97 12.59
C VAL A 109 -33.98 -10.67 13.56
N GLU A 110 -34.31 -11.61 14.42
CA GLU A 110 -35.31 -11.42 15.49
C GLU A 110 -34.67 -11.66 16.85
N ILE A 111 -34.73 -10.63 17.71
CA ILE A 111 -34.22 -10.68 19.08
C ILE A 111 -35.41 -10.35 20.01
N THR A 112 -35.71 -11.25 20.93
CA THR A 112 -36.85 -11.10 21.84
C THR A 112 -36.44 -11.17 23.29
N GLY A 113 -37.12 -10.40 24.15
CA GLY A 113 -36.81 -10.34 25.57
C GLY A 113 -36.11 -9.04 26.01
N GLU A 114 -36.10 -8.79 27.31
CA GLU A 114 -35.44 -7.60 27.90
C GLU A 114 -33.92 -7.83 28.13
N ASP A 115 -33.51 -9.08 28.32
CA ASP A 115 -32.11 -9.49 28.53
C ASP A 115 -31.84 -10.76 27.69
N PRO A 116 -31.80 -10.60 26.34
CA PRO A 116 -31.67 -11.73 25.44
C PRO A 116 -30.24 -12.31 25.46
N SER A 117 -30.14 -13.62 25.38
CA SER A 117 -28.89 -14.36 25.22
C SER A 117 -28.82 -15.12 23.90
N GLU A 118 -29.84 -14.98 23.06
CA GLU A 118 -29.96 -15.63 21.76
C GLU A 118 -30.70 -14.72 20.77
N PHE A 119 -30.49 -14.95 19.51
CA PHE A 119 -31.25 -14.37 18.41
C PHE A 119 -31.69 -15.45 17.45
N THR A 120 -32.73 -15.18 16.69
CA THR A 120 -33.27 -16.07 15.68
C THR A 120 -33.17 -15.42 14.32
N LEU A 121 -32.67 -16.16 13.34
CA LEU A 121 -32.73 -15.85 11.92
C LEU A 121 -34.02 -16.49 11.37
N VAL A 122 -34.91 -15.66 10.83
CA VAL A 122 -36.13 -16.09 10.15
C VAL A 122 -35.96 -15.87 8.68
N GLU A 123 -36.00 -16.93 7.87
CA GLU A 123 -35.85 -16.85 6.42
C GLU A 123 -36.84 -15.87 5.80
N VAL A 124 -36.39 -15.04 4.86
CA VAL A 124 -37.25 -14.21 4.02
C VAL A 124 -37.30 -14.87 2.65
N PRO A 125 -38.35 -15.68 2.35
CA PRO A 125 -38.45 -16.39 1.08
C PRO A 125 -38.51 -15.39 -0.09
N ASP A 126 -37.78 -15.68 -1.16
CA ASP A 126 -37.90 -14.95 -2.45
C ASP A 126 -39.24 -15.37 -3.11
N ARG A 127 -40.29 -14.71 -2.75
CA ARG A 127 -41.65 -14.99 -3.27
C ARG A 127 -41.73 -14.82 -4.78
N GLN A 128 -41.00 -13.86 -5.34
CA GLN A 128 -40.98 -13.61 -6.78
C GLN A 128 -40.36 -14.81 -7.53
N ALA A 129 -39.22 -15.26 -7.07
CA ALA A 129 -38.52 -16.41 -7.67
C ALA A 129 -39.37 -17.70 -7.55
N ILE A 130 -40.10 -17.87 -6.42
CA ILE A 130 -40.99 -19.04 -6.25
C ILE A 130 -42.18 -18.99 -7.24
N LEU A 131 -42.81 -17.83 -7.42
CA LEU A 131 -43.88 -17.64 -8.41
C LEU A 131 -43.39 -17.86 -9.85
N GLU A 132 -42.27 -17.30 -10.21
CA GLU A 132 -41.67 -17.47 -11.54
C GLU A 132 -41.26 -18.91 -11.85
N ALA A 133 -40.93 -19.68 -10.84
CA ALA A 133 -40.56 -21.08 -10.99
C ALA A 133 -41.80 -22.01 -11.17
N ASP A 134 -42.98 -21.55 -10.81
CA ASP A 134 -44.25 -22.32 -10.96
C ASP A 134 -45.03 -21.85 -12.21
N PRO A 135 -44.99 -22.61 -13.34
CA PRO A 135 -45.69 -22.23 -14.56
C PRO A 135 -47.25 -22.22 -14.42
N GLN A 136 -47.82 -22.71 -13.33
CA GLN A 136 -49.23 -22.71 -13.05
C GLN A 136 -49.68 -21.50 -12.23
N ALA A 137 -48.73 -20.84 -11.56
CA ALA A 137 -48.99 -19.65 -10.75
C ALA A 137 -48.84 -18.36 -11.58
N ASP A 138 -49.65 -17.37 -11.27
CA ASP A 138 -49.43 -16.01 -11.74
C ASP A 138 -48.22 -15.43 -11.00
N ASN A 139 -47.41 -14.62 -11.71
CA ASN A 139 -46.19 -13.98 -11.15
C ASN A 139 -46.49 -12.86 -10.16
N GLU A 140 -47.76 -12.60 -9.84
CA GLU A 140 -48.21 -11.58 -8.92
C GLU A 140 -49.25 -12.13 -7.99
N THR A 141 -49.25 -11.65 -6.74
CA THR A 141 -50.29 -11.98 -5.76
C THR A 141 -51.50 -11.05 -5.92
N VAL A 142 -52.66 -11.49 -5.51
CA VAL A 142 -53.89 -10.73 -5.57
C VAL A 142 -54.39 -10.45 -4.14
N GLN A 143 -54.60 -9.16 -3.84
CA GLN A 143 -55.17 -8.75 -2.55
C GLN A 143 -56.69 -8.83 -2.58
N ARG A 144 -57.30 -9.47 -1.57
CA ARG A 144 -58.74 -9.52 -1.31
C ARG A 144 -59.06 -8.94 0.07
N ASP A 145 -60.33 -8.77 0.35
CA ASP A 145 -60.76 -8.21 1.64
C ASP A 145 -60.38 -9.09 2.86
N ASP A 146 -60.21 -10.38 2.63
CA ASP A 146 -59.90 -11.40 3.62
C ASP A 146 -58.45 -11.89 3.62
N GLY A 147 -57.59 -11.37 2.70
CA GLY A 147 -56.19 -11.72 2.65
C GLY A 147 -55.53 -11.59 1.27
N GLU A 148 -54.27 -12.00 1.22
CA GLU A 148 -53.46 -12.05 -0.01
C GLU A 148 -53.42 -13.48 -0.55
N TYR A 149 -53.57 -13.63 -1.87
CA TYR A 149 -53.72 -14.92 -2.54
C TYR A 149 -52.78 -15.01 -3.76
N VAL A 150 -52.35 -16.23 -4.06
CA VAL A 150 -51.70 -16.58 -5.33
C VAL A 150 -52.81 -17.16 -6.26
N VAL A 151 -52.82 -16.71 -7.52
CA VAL A 151 -53.69 -17.29 -8.55
C VAL A 151 -52.97 -18.48 -9.18
N VAL A 152 -53.53 -19.66 -9.08
CA VAL A 152 -52.97 -20.87 -9.70
C VAL A 152 -53.97 -21.36 -10.72
N THR A 153 -53.55 -21.62 -11.95
CA THR A 153 -54.34 -22.10 -13.07
C THR A 153 -53.92 -23.54 -13.43
N GLU A 154 -54.79 -24.49 -13.14
CA GLU A 154 -54.59 -25.91 -13.48
C GLU A 154 -55.73 -26.37 -14.41
N ASP A 155 -55.39 -27.02 -15.53
CA ASP A 155 -56.32 -27.49 -16.54
C ASP A 155 -57.33 -26.42 -17.06
N GLY A 156 -56.95 -25.15 -17.00
CA GLY A 156 -57.76 -24.03 -17.47
C GLY A 156 -58.75 -23.48 -16.40
N GLU A 157 -58.74 -24.00 -15.18
CA GLU A 157 -59.48 -23.49 -14.02
C GLU A 157 -58.54 -22.72 -13.09
N SER A 158 -58.89 -21.48 -12.77
CA SER A 158 -58.10 -20.65 -11.85
C SER A 158 -58.66 -20.78 -10.41
N SER A 159 -57.74 -21.01 -9.48
CA SER A 159 -58.02 -21.07 -8.05
C SER A 159 -57.20 -20.03 -7.29
N LEU A 160 -57.74 -19.60 -6.13
CA LEU A 160 -57.06 -18.68 -5.22
C LEU A 160 -56.53 -19.47 -4.03
N ILE A 161 -55.18 -19.48 -3.89
CA ILE A 161 -54.50 -20.14 -2.77
C ILE A 161 -53.99 -19.06 -1.83
N PRO A 162 -54.34 -19.08 -0.52
CA PRO A 162 -53.78 -18.14 0.43
C PRO A 162 -52.27 -18.15 0.43
N VAL A 163 -51.58 -17.00 0.49
CA VAL A 163 -50.10 -16.90 0.46
C VAL A 163 -49.45 -17.74 1.57
N GLY A 164 -50.10 -17.85 2.75
CA GLY A 164 -49.58 -18.68 3.84
C GLY A 164 -49.69 -20.19 3.62
N GLU A 165 -50.49 -20.65 2.63
CA GLU A 165 -50.59 -22.05 2.20
C GLU A 165 -49.73 -22.33 0.96
N TYR A 166 -49.57 -21.31 0.10
CA TYR A 166 -48.81 -21.47 -1.15
C TYR A 166 -47.30 -21.41 -0.93
N PHE A 167 -46.81 -20.38 -0.20
CA PHE A 167 -45.40 -20.27 0.11
C PHE A 167 -44.99 -21.20 1.23
N PRO A 168 -43.78 -21.79 1.19
CA PRO A 168 -43.26 -22.59 2.29
C PRO A 168 -43.15 -21.76 3.56
N ALA A 169 -43.32 -22.40 4.71
CA ALA A 169 -43.07 -21.76 5.98
C ALA A 169 -41.61 -21.34 6.07
N PRO A 170 -41.32 -20.10 6.52
CA PRO A 170 -39.93 -19.65 6.69
C PRO A 170 -39.12 -20.60 7.58
N GLU A 171 -37.91 -20.88 7.22
CA GLU A 171 -36.96 -21.59 8.08
C GLU A 171 -36.50 -20.67 9.22
N GLU A 172 -36.39 -21.24 10.42
CA GLU A 172 -35.87 -20.51 11.59
C GLU A 172 -34.61 -21.18 12.12
N ARG A 173 -33.63 -20.35 12.51
CA ARG A 173 -32.37 -20.79 13.11
C ARG A 173 -32.04 -19.91 14.29
N SER A 174 -31.83 -20.49 15.46
CA SER A 174 -31.48 -19.75 16.67
C SER A 174 -30.02 -19.95 17.03
N TYR A 175 -29.37 -18.88 17.45
CA TYR A 175 -28.00 -18.83 17.87
C TYR A 175 -27.88 -18.12 19.21
N ALA A 176 -27.22 -18.76 20.17
CA ALA A 176 -27.01 -18.20 21.51
C ALA A 176 -25.62 -17.58 21.63
N THR A 177 -25.42 -16.68 22.55
CA THR A 177 -24.12 -16.13 22.94
C THR A 177 -23.11 -17.26 23.24
N GLY A 178 -21.92 -17.19 22.66
CA GLY A 178 -20.90 -18.23 22.67
C GLY A 178 -21.12 -19.35 21.66
N GLY A 179 -22.24 -19.36 20.94
CA GLY A 179 -22.50 -20.27 19.83
C GLY A 179 -21.73 -19.85 18.56
N THR A 180 -21.57 -20.79 17.63
CA THR A 180 -20.86 -20.54 16.36
C THR A 180 -21.78 -20.73 15.17
N LEU A 181 -21.47 -20.00 14.08
CA LEU A 181 -22.13 -20.13 12.78
C LEU A 181 -21.13 -19.92 11.65
N GLU A 182 -21.40 -20.53 10.50
CA GLU A 182 -20.59 -20.30 9.29
C GLU A 182 -21.03 -19.02 8.61
N TYR A 183 -20.19 -17.98 8.67
CA TYR A 183 -20.45 -16.67 8.07
C TYR A 183 -19.30 -16.28 7.13
N SER A 184 -19.64 -15.91 5.87
CA SER A 184 -18.67 -15.52 4.85
C SER A 184 -17.49 -16.50 4.66
N SER A 185 -17.82 -17.82 4.70
CA SER A 185 -16.85 -18.92 4.61
C SER A 185 -15.88 -19.03 5.79
N GLN A 186 -16.22 -18.42 6.92
CA GLN A 186 -15.46 -18.48 8.17
C GLN A 186 -16.38 -18.87 9.33
N THR A 187 -15.82 -19.43 10.39
CA THR A 187 -16.58 -19.71 11.60
C THR A 187 -16.60 -18.47 12.48
N ALA A 188 -17.76 -17.83 12.57
CA ALA A 188 -18.00 -16.71 13.46
C ALA A 188 -18.59 -17.18 14.80
N THR A 189 -18.24 -16.52 15.88
CA THR A 189 -18.78 -16.73 17.22
C THR A 189 -19.75 -15.59 17.56
N VAL A 190 -20.87 -15.91 18.17
CA VAL A 190 -21.79 -14.92 18.73
C VAL A 190 -21.15 -14.38 20.03
N ASP A 191 -20.58 -13.21 19.96
CA ASP A 191 -19.90 -12.57 21.10
C ASP A 191 -20.94 -12.06 22.12
N ASN A 192 -21.93 -11.31 21.64
CA ASN A 192 -22.94 -10.70 22.50
C ASN A 192 -24.29 -10.56 21.80
N VAL A 193 -25.37 -10.71 22.56
CA VAL A 193 -26.73 -10.43 22.09
C VAL A 193 -27.38 -9.44 23.04
N THR A 194 -27.89 -8.36 22.50
CA THR A 194 -28.68 -7.34 23.21
C THR A 194 -30.08 -7.20 22.60
N ALA A 195 -30.99 -6.46 23.22
CA ALA A 195 -32.30 -6.21 22.63
C ALA A 195 -32.25 -5.52 21.26
N ASP A 196 -31.17 -4.79 20.98
CA ASP A 196 -30.99 -4.00 19.75
C ASP A 196 -30.23 -4.74 18.65
N GLN A 197 -29.25 -5.62 19.01
CA GLN A 197 -28.37 -6.28 18.04
C GLN A 197 -27.73 -7.56 18.60
N ALA A 198 -27.31 -8.42 17.69
CA ALA A 198 -26.38 -9.51 17.92
C ALA A 198 -25.00 -9.14 17.30
N VAL A 199 -23.91 -9.38 18.02
CA VAL A 199 -22.54 -9.13 17.55
C VAL A 199 -21.87 -10.47 17.26
N LEU A 200 -21.36 -10.60 16.04
CA LEU A 200 -20.55 -11.73 15.58
C LEU A 200 -19.08 -11.32 15.56
N VAL A 201 -18.20 -12.22 15.97
CA VAL A 201 -16.74 -12.02 15.89
C VAL A 201 -16.09 -13.24 15.24
N TRP A 202 -15.05 -13.00 14.45
CA TRP A 202 -14.24 -14.05 13.84
C TRP A 202 -12.80 -13.60 13.63
N GLU A 203 -11.89 -14.54 13.51
CA GLU A 203 -10.51 -14.27 13.14
C GLU A 203 -10.39 -14.23 11.60
N ALA A 204 -9.79 -13.16 11.08
CA ALA A 204 -9.47 -13.01 9.68
C ALA A 204 -7.97 -12.80 9.49
N THR A 205 -7.43 -13.29 8.37
CA THR A 205 -6.06 -12.96 7.98
C THR A 205 -6.08 -11.68 7.17
N GLU A 206 -5.34 -10.68 7.63
CA GLU A 206 -5.09 -9.45 6.88
C GLU A 206 -3.61 -9.38 6.48
N THR A 207 -3.35 -8.88 5.29
CA THR A 207 -2.00 -8.61 4.82
C THR A 207 -1.68 -7.14 5.06
N GLU A 208 -0.66 -6.88 5.86
CA GLU A 208 -0.07 -5.56 6.00
C GLU A 208 1.07 -5.44 5.00
N SER A 209 1.10 -4.34 4.24
CA SER A 209 2.05 -4.08 3.18
C SER A 209 2.73 -2.74 3.44
N ILE A 210 4.07 -2.72 3.42
CA ILE A 210 4.90 -1.55 3.64
C ILE A 210 5.79 -1.38 2.42
N GLU A 211 5.71 -0.22 1.76
CA GLU A 211 6.59 0.12 0.65
C GLU A 211 7.81 0.88 1.16
N VAL A 212 9.00 0.49 0.70
CA VAL A 212 10.26 1.16 0.99
C VAL A 212 11.05 1.39 -0.30
N GLN A 213 11.58 2.60 -0.42
CA GLN A 213 12.48 2.98 -1.52
C GLN A 213 13.93 2.83 -1.08
N ASP A 214 14.84 2.94 -2.03
CA ASP A 214 16.29 2.96 -1.74
C ASP A 214 16.61 4.07 -0.73
N GLU A 215 17.48 3.73 0.22
CA GLU A 215 17.87 4.62 1.33
C GLU A 215 16.72 5.01 2.28
N GLY A 216 15.55 4.37 2.14
CA GLY A 216 14.41 4.56 3.02
C GLY A 216 14.57 3.84 4.36
N ILE A 217 13.98 4.41 5.42
CA ILE A 217 13.89 3.74 6.72
C ILE A 217 12.53 3.08 6.83
N VAL A 218 12.53 1.80 7.18
CA VAL A 218 11.33 1.00 7.46
C VAL A 218 11.37 0.48 8.89
N THR A 219 10.25 0.55 9.59
CA THR A 219 10.11 -0.05 10.92
C THR A 219 9.39 -1.38 10.80
N LEU A 220 10.07 -2.48 11.10
CA LEU A 220 9.49 -3.82 11.15
C LEU A 220 9.40 -4.27 12.60
N VAL A 221 8.19 -4.55 13.07
CA VAL A 221 7.86 -4.76 14.49
C VAL A 221 8.25 -3.52 15.29
N GLU A 222 9.39 -3.53 15.99
CA GLU A 222 9.92 -2.41 16.78
C GLU A 222 11.34 -2.01 16.33
N THR A 223 11.85 -2.63 15.25
CA THR A 223 13.21 -2.42 14.73
C THR A 223 13.18 -1.51 13.50
N ASP A 224 13.90 -0.39 13.57
CA ASP A 224 14.13 0.50 12.45
C ASP A 224 15.30 -0.02 11.60
N LEU A 225 15.05 -0.18 10.30
CA LEU A 225 16.01 -0.70 9.33
C LEU A 225 16.13 0.28 8.16
N VAL A 226 17.36 0.54 7.72
CA VAL A 226 17.61 1.25 6.47
C VAL A 226 17.64 0.24 5.33
N ALA A 227 16.90 0.55 4.27
CA ALA A 227 16.86 -0.25 3.05
C ALA A 227 17.84 0.28 2.00
N HIS A 228 18.59 -0.62 1.37
CA HIS A 228 19.47 -0.30 0.26
C HIS A 228 19.46 -1.42 -0.77
N PHE A 229 19.24 -1.06 -2.05
CA PHE A 229 19.29 -2.04 -3.14
C PHE A 229 20.72 -2.26 -3.61
N ALA A 230 21.28 -3.42 -3.30
CA ALA A 230 22.61 -3.80 -3.77
C ALA A 230 22.64 -4.00 -5.29
N ASP A 231 21.54 -4.47 -5.86
CA ASP A 231 21.26 -4.59 -7.29
C ASP A 231 19.74 -4.59 -7.54
N SER A 232 19.32 -4.82 -8.79
CA SER A 232 17.88 -4.78 -9.17
C SER A 232 17.03 -5.90 -8.57
N SER A 233 17.62 -6.84 -7.85
CA SER A 233 16.94 -8.02 -7.29
C SER A 233 17.29 -8.32 -5.84
N THR A 234 18.18 -7.54 -5.22
CA THR A 234 18.68 -7.79 -3.87
C THR A 234 18.51 -6.53 -3.01
N LEU A 235 17.77 -6.67 -1.92
CA LEU A 235 17.57 -5.66 -0.91
C LEU A 235 18.42 -5.99 0.32
N HIS A 236 19.20 -5.04 0.78
CA HIS A 236 19.87 -5.06 2.07
C HIS A 236 19.07 -4.24 3.08
N LEU A 237 18.85 -4.80 4.26
CA LEU A 237 18.25 -4.11 5.39
C LEU A 237 19.25 -4.10 6.54
N SER A 238 19.52 -2.94 7.10
CA SER A 238 20.49 -2.77 8.19
C SER A 238 19.94 -1.91 9.32
N SER A 239 20.14 -2.33 10.54
CA SER A 239 19.85 -1.57 11.76
C SER A 239 20.93 -0.53 12.09
N ASP A 240 22.07 -0.53 11.36
CA ASP A 240 23.15 0.45 11.55
C ASP A 240 22.83 1.81 10.89
N ILE A 241 21.83 2.49 11.47
CA ILE A 241 21.42 3.82 11.00
C ILE A 241 22.53 4.85 11.17
N GLU A 242 23.34 4.75 12.25
CA GLU A 242 24.46 5.67 12.48
C GLU A 242 25.54 5.51 11.40
N GLY A 243 25.85 4.28 10.99
CA GLY A 243 26.79 3.99 9.91
C GLY A 243 26.27 4.50 8.56
N TYR A 244 24.98 4.37 8.28
CA TYR A 244 24.34 4.94 7.11
C TYR A 244 24.42 6.47 7.11
N GLU A 245 24.05 7.16 8.19
CA GLU A 245 24.12 8.62 8.29
C GLU A 245 25.56 9.14 8.12
N ALA A 246 26.55 8.39 8.59
CA ALA A 246 27.96 8.73 8.38
C ALA A 246 28.35 8.67 6.90
N GLN A 247 27.93 7.64 6.16
CA GLN A 247 28.15 7.50 4.72
C GLN A 247 27.48 8.62 3.92
N VAL A 248 26.22 8.96 4.25
CA VAL A 248 25.49 10.09 3.65
C VAL A 248 26.28 11.40 3.86
N SER A 249 26.77 11.63 5.09
CA SER A 249 27.58 12.80 5.40
C SER A 249 28.90 12.85 4.58
N GLU A 250 29.54 11.72 4.34
CA GLU A 250 30.74 11.64 3.49
C GLU A 250 30.42 11.97 2.03
N ILE A 251 29.31 11.49 1.49
CA ILE A 251 28.83 11.79 0.14
C ILE A 251 28.55 13.29 0.01
N GLU A 252 27.81 13.90 0.96
CA GLU A 252 27.54 15.34 0.95
C GLU A 252 28.81 16.17 1.01
N GLN A 253 29.78 15.77 1.82
CA GLN A 253 31.09 16.46 1.89
C GLN A 253 31.84 16.34 0.57
N PHE A 254 31.86 15.15 -0.03
CA PHE A 254 32.50 14.92 -1.34
C PHE A 254 31.86 15.81 -2.41
N GLU A 255 30.54 15.86 -2.50
CA GLU A 255 29.83 16.72 -3.44
C GLU A 255 30.13 18.21 -3.22
N GLN A 256 30.20 18.65 -1.98
CA GLN A 256 30.55 20.01 -1.64
C GLN A 256 31.96 20.37 -2.08
N TYR A 257 32.94 19.48 -1.81
CA TYR A 257 34.35 19.69 -2.26
C TYR A 257 34.45 19.67 -3.78
N ASN A 258 33.79 18.73 -4.46
CA ASN A 258 33.82 18.61 -5.91
C ASN A 258 33.19 19.84 -6.60
N SER A 259 32.05 20.29 -6.07
CA SER A 259 31.41 21.56 -6.49
C SER A 259 32.32 22.76 -6.26
N GLY A 260 33.04 22.83 -5.12
CA GLY A 260 34.04 23.84 -4.81
C GLY A 260 35.18 23.86 -5.80
N LEU A 261 35.75 22.69 -6.09
CA LEU A 261 36.82 22.53 -7.09
C LEU A 261 36.37 22.96 -8.49
N THR A 262 35.20 22.57 -8.91
CA THR A 262 34.58 22.98 -10.18
C THR A 262 34.47 24.50 -10.29
N ARG A 263 34.03 25.18 -9.22
CA ARG A 263 33.99 26.66 -9.16
C ARG A 263 35.39 27.27 -9.30
N VAL A 264 36.41 26.68 -8.67
CA VAL A 264 37.79 27.13 -8.79
C VAL A 264 38.27 27.01 -10.25
N VAL A 265 37.98 25.90 -10.94
CA VAL A 265 38.29 25.71 -12.35
C VAL A 265 37.64 26.81 -13.21
N VAL A 266 36.34 27.03 -13.05
CA VAL A 266 35.58 28.04 -13.79
C VAL A 266 36.12 29.44 -13.56
N LEU A 267 36.40 29.82 -12.30
CA LEU A 267 36.95 31.13 -11.94
C LEU A 267 38.38 31.31 -12.49
N ALA A 268 39.21 30.28 -12.44
CA ALA A 268 40.57 30.33 -13.00
C ALA A 268 40.55 30.52 -14.52
N LEU A 269 39.72 29.76 -15.24
CA LEU A 269 39.53 29.92 -16.69
C LEU A 269 39.02 31.32 -17.06
N PHE A 270 38.02 31.83 -16.31
CA PHE A 270 37.51 33.18 -16.52
C PHE A 270 38.56 34.24 -16.27
N SER A 271 39.41 34.07 -15.24
CA SER A 271 40.51 34.98 -14.92
C SER A 271 41.56 34.97 -16.03
N ILE A 272 41.88 33.81 -16.64
CA ILE A 272 42.78 33.71 -17.79
C ILE A 272 42.22 34.54 -18.96
N VAL A 273 40.93 34.38 -19.28
CA VAL A 273 40.27 35.12 -20.38
C VAL A 273 40.37 36.62 -20.13
N LEU A 274 40.07 37.08 -18.91
CA LEU A 274 40.16 38.50 -18.55
C LEU A 274 41.59 39.03 -18.66
N LEU A 275 42.59 38.30 -18.13
CA LEU A 275 44.00 38.69 -18.21
C LEU A 275 44.49 38.80 -19.64
N LEU A 276 44.14 37.82 -20.48
CA LEU A 276 44.51 37.87 -21.91
C LEU A 276 43.81 39.03 -22.62
N SER A 277 42.55 39.27 -22.38
CA SER A 277 41.82 40.39 -22.95
C SER A 277 42.46 41.73 -22.56
N ALA A 278 42.80 41.90 -21.28
CA ALA A 278 43.48 43.11 -20.79
C ALA A 278 44.86 43.36 -21.40
N ALA A 279 45.61 42.26 -21.75
CA ALA A 279 46.91 42.35 -22.38
C ALA A 279 46.89 42.88 -23.83
N PHE A 280 45.71 42.73 -24.49
CA PHE A 280 45.52 43.18 -25.89
C PHE A 280 44.87 44.57 -25.99
N ILE A 281 44.43 45.18 -24.89
CA ILE A 281 43.91 46.54 -24.89
C ILE A 281 45.11 47.50 -25.11
N PRO A 282 45.11 48.32 -26.17
CA PRO A 282 46.22 49.26 -26.43
C PRO A 282 46.25 50.32 -25.32
N SER A 283 47.35 50.36 -24.55
CA SER A 283 47.61 51.45 -23.61
C SER A 283 47.92 52.73 -24.39
N ARG A 284 47.02 53.68 -24.36
CA ARG A 284 47.26 55.02 -24.85
C ARG A 284 48.12 55.81 -23.83
N TYR A 285 49.43 55.60 -23.90
CA TYR A 285 50.41 56.55 -23.36
C TYR A 285 51.69 56.49 -24.26
#